data_cb78e41318c762f7e1f9e514ef2fe7a1
#
_entry.id   cb78e41318c762f7e1f9e514ef2fe7a1
#
_cell.length_a   1.000
_cell.length_b   1.000
_cell.length_c   1.000
_cell.angle_alpha   90.00
_cell.angle_beta   90.00
_cell.angle_gamma   90.00
#
_symmetry.space_group_name_H-M   'P 1'
#
loop_
_entity.id
_entity.type
_entity.pdbx_description
1 polymer ?
#
loop_
_entity_poly.entity_id
_entity_poly.type
_entity_poly.pdbx_seq_one_letter_code
_entity_poly.pdbx_strand_id
1 'polypeptide(L)'
;MKPDLNVGETMKPSEALQSNRVAIRGVVAAHRACNARVFGSVLHGLDTEQSDLDIVIDPTPQTTLMDVAAIQVKLERLLGVSVDVLTPKALPEKFRNIVLAEAMPV
;
A
#
# COMPACT_ATOMS: atom_id res chain seq x y z
N MET A 1 24.43 -8.30 13.77
CA MET A 1 23.84 -7.71 13.80
C MET A 1 23.30 -7.44 13.20
N LYS A 2 23.46 -7.35 12.92
CA LYS A 2 23.00 -6.63 12.60
C LYS A 2 22.47 -5.97 12.82
N PRO A 3 22.79 -5.68 12.95
CA PRO A 3 22.29 -4.85 13.09
C PRO A 3 21.70 -4.28 12.81
N ASP A 4 22.00 -4.08 12.85
CA ASP A 4 21.46 -3.41 12.79
C ASP A 4 21.03 -3.10 12.05
N LEU A 5 21.15 -3.46 11.79
CA LEU A 5 20.87 -3.06 11.25
C LEU A 5 20.45 -2.49 10.55
N ASN A 6 20.08 -2.98 10.20
CA ASN A 6 19.53 -2.09 9.49
C ASN A 6 19.48 -0.72 9.92
N VAL A 7 20.01 -0.50 10.77
CA VAL A 7 20.18 0.83 11.28
C VAL A 7 20.67 1.72 10.17
N GLY A 8 19.97 2.84 9.96
CA GLY A 8 20.29 3.73 8.91
C GLY A 8 19.98 3.23 7.50
N GLU A 9 19.64 1.98 7.43
CA GLU A 9 19.23 1.43 6.15
C GLU A 9 17.79 1.78 5.88
N THR A 10 17.52 2.18 4.66
CA THR A 10 16.17 2.43 4.23
C THR A 10 15.86 1.53 3.06
N MET A 11 14.59 1.20 2.93
CA MET A 11 14.09 0.41 1.82
C MET A 11 13.27 1.28 0.92
N LYS A 12 13.36 1.02 -0.37
CA LYS A 12 12.39 1.60 -1.28
C LYS A 12 11.05 0.92 -1.08
N PRO A 13 9.94 1.65 -1.20
CA PRO A 13 8.62 1.04 -1.11
C PRO A 13 8.43 -0.16 -2.04
N SER A 14 9.00 -0.11 -3.24
CA SER A 14 8.90 -1.23 -4.18
C SER A 14 9.56 -2.50 -3.64
N GLU A 15 10.67 -2.36 -2.93
CA GLU A 15 11.36 -3.50 -2.33
C GLU A 15 10.53 -4.09 -1.19
N ALA A 16 9.98 -3.21 -0.34
CA ALA A 16 9.12 -3.66 0.76
C ALA A 16 7.88 -4.37 0.25
N LEU A 17 7.27 -3.84 -0.82
CA LEU A 17 6.12 -4.47 -1.47
C LEU A 17 6.48 -5.87 -1.95
N GLN A 18 7.56 -6.00 -2.68
CA GLN A 18 7.95 -7.25 -3.31
C GLN A 18 8.17 -8.36 -2.29
N SER A 19 8.77 -8.02 -1.15
CA SER A 19 9.09 -8.99 -0.11
C SER A 19 7.88 -9.36 0.75
N ASN A 20 6.75 -8.67 0.62
CA ASN A 20 5.64 -8.80 1.57
C ASN A 20 4.26 -8.90 0.92
N ARG A 21 4.19 -9.32 -0.34
CA ARG A 21 2.90 -9.34 -1.07
C ARG A 21 1.83 -10.14 -0.35
N VAL A 22 2.16 -11.34 0.11
CA VAL A 22 1.19 -12.21 0.78
C VAL A 22 0.71 -11.56 2.08
N ALA A 23 1.64 -10.99 2.84
CA ALA A 23 1.31 -10.35 4.11
C ALA A 23 0.41 -9.13 3.89
N ILE A 24 0.67 -8.35 2.83
CA ILE A 24 -0.17 -7.20 2.50
C ILE A 24 -1.60 -7.65 2.21
N ARG A 25 -1.74 -8.67 1.36
CA ARG A 25 -3.08 -9.19 1.05
C ARG A 25 -3.80 -9.69 2.30
N GLY A 26 -3.05 -10.32 3.21
CA GLY A 26 -3.62 -10.81 4.47
C GLY A 26 -4.14 -9.69 5.36
N VAL A 27 -3.40 -8.59 5.48
CA VAL A 27 -3.84 -7.44 6.26
C VAL A 27 -5.12 -6.85 5.67
N VAL A 28 -5.16 -6.69 4.35
CA VAL A 28 -6.32 -6.13 3.67
C VAL A 28 -7.55 -7.01 3.90
N ALA A 29 -7.41 -8.33 3.73
CA ALA A 29 -8.51 -9.26 3.93
C ALA A 29 -9.00 -9.28 5.38
N ALA A 30 -8.08 -9.18 6.34
CA ALA A 30 -8.43 -9.18 7.75
C ALA A 30 -9.29 -7.98 8.15
N HIS A 31 -9.25 -6.91 7.35
CA HIS A 31 -10.04 -5.70 7.57
C HIS A 31 -11.19 -5.57 6.58
N ARG A 32 -11.67 -6.68 6.06
CA ARG A 32 -12.89 -6.76 5.27
C ARG A 32 -12.82 -6.03 3.95
N ALA A 33 -11.61 -5.85 3.41
CA ALA A 33 -11.42 -5.26 2.10
C ALA A 33 -10.79 -6.30 1.17
N CYS A 34 -10.64 -5.96 -0.09
CA CYS A 34 -10.11 -6.91 -1.07
C CYS A 34 -9.45 -6.16 -2.22
N ASN A 35 -8.85 -6.94 -3.10
CA ASN A 35 -8.31 -6.47 -4.38
C ASN A 35 -7.33 -5.32 -4.20
N ALA A 36 -6.29 -5.56 -3.40
CA ALA A 36 -5.22 -4.58 -3.20
C ALA A 36 -4.41 -4.42 -4.48
N ARG A 37 -4.21 -3.19 -4.91
CA ARG A 37 -3.46 -2.86 -6.12
C ARG A 37 -2.49 -1.73 -5.82
N VAL A 38 -1.34 -1.76 -6.45
CA VAL A 38 -0.33 -0.71 -6.31
C VAL A 38 -0.47 0.29 -7.45
N PHE A 39 -0.27 1.57 -7.15
CA PHE A 39 -0.25 2.62 -8.16
C PHE A 39 0.81 3.66 -7.79
N GLY A 40 0.91 4.72 -8.57
CA GLY A 40 1.83 5.82 -8.26
C GLY A 40 3.28 5.50 -8.59
N SER A 41 4.20 6.09 -7.85
CA SER A 41 5.62 6.01 -8.16
C SER A 41 6.15 4.58 -8.14
N VAL A 42 5.66 3.76 -7.20
CA VAL A 42 6.09 2.37 -7.11
C VAL A 42 5.70 1.60 -8.37
N LEU A 43 4.48 1.80 -8.84
CA LEU A 43 4.01 1.14 -10.06
C LEU A 43 4.88 1.49 -11.25
N HIS A 44 5.28 2.74 -11.37
CA HIS A 44 6.04 3.23 -12.52
C HIS A 44 7.54 3.05 -12.37
N GLY A 45 8.00 2.44 -11.27
CA GLY A 45 9.43 2.21 -11.07
C GLY A 45 10.21 3.47 -10.78
N LEU A 46 9.54 4.49 -10.25
CA LEU A 46 10.14 5.80 -9.99
C LEU A 46 10.31 6.08 -8.51
N ASP A 47 10.03 5.10 -7.64
CA ASP A 47 10.07 5.32 -6.21
C ASP A 47 11.51 5.45 -5.71
N THR A 48 11.64 6.24 -4.66
CA THR A 48 12.88 6.41 -3.91
C THR A 48 12.60 6.02 -2.45
N GLU A 49 13.62 6.11 -1.63
CA GLU A 49 13.47 5.81 -0.20
C GLU A 49 12.54 6.78 0.51
N GLN A 50 12.28 7.95 -0.08
CA GLN A 50 11.34 8.93 0.48
C GLN A 50 9.94 8.81 -0.11
N SER A 51 9.73 7.91 -1.05
CA SER A 51 8.41 7.76 -1.68
C SER A 51 7.45 7.02 -0.77
N ASP A 52 6.15 7.27 -0.96
CA ASP A 52 5.10 6.51 -0.30
C ASP A 52 4.74 5.30 -1.16
N LEU A 53 4.26 4.26 -0.49
CA LEU A 53 3.65 3.13 -1.18
C LEU A 53 2.17 3.43 -1.32
N ASP A 54 1.69 3.59 -2.54
CA ASP A 54 0.29 3.93 -2.82
C ASP A 54 -0.48 2.67 -3.17
N ILE A 55 -1.50 2.37 -2.37
CA ILE A 55 -2.32 1.17 -2.54
C ILE A 55 -3.78 1.57 -2.61
N VAL A 56 -4.49 1.06 -3.61
CA VAL A 56 -5.94 1.19 -3.69
C VAL A 56 -6.56 -0.16 -3.38
N ILE A 57 -7.57 -0.16 -2.52
CA ILE A 57 -8.29 -1.36 -2.10
C ILE A 57 -9.77 -1.19 -2.44
N ASP A 58 -10.46 -2.32 -2.63
CA ASP A 58 -11.90 -2.30 -2.84
C ASP A 58 -12.59 -2.60 -1.51
N PRO A 59 -13.46 -1.71 -1.04
CA PRO A 59 -14.21 -1.97 0.18
C PRO A 59 -15.35 -2.94 -0.09
N THR A 60 -15.78 -3.64 0.95
CA THR A 60 -17.02 -4.43 0.94
C THR A 60 -18.08 -3.67 1.73
N PRO A 61 -19.34 -4.15 1.74
CA PRO A 61 -20.35 -3.48 2.56
C PRO A 61 -20.02 -3.43 4.05
N GLN A 62 -19.12 -4.27 4.54
CA GLN A 62 -18.72 -4.28 5.93
C GLN A 62 -17.50 -3.42 6.23
N THR A 63 -16.81 -2.92 5.21
CA THR A 63 -15.61 -2.13 5.41
C THR A 63 -15.97 -0.73 5.92
N THR A 64 -15.32 -0.32 7.01
CA THR A 64 -15.52 1.01 7.58
C THR A 64 -14.30 1.87 7.32
N LEU A 65 -14.44 3.18 7.60
CA LEU A 65 -13.28 4.07 7.55
C LEU A 65 -12.21 3.66 8.56
N MET A 66 -12.63 3.11 9.69
CA MET A 66 -11.69 2.60 10.69
C MET A 66 -10.88 1.42 10.12
N ASP A 67 -11.52 0.58 9.32
CA ASP A 67 -10.81 -0.52 8.67
C ASP A 67 -9.74 0.00 7.72
N VAL A 68 -10.06 1.00 6.93
CA VAL A 68 -9.10 1.58 5.98
C VAL A 68 -7.91 2.18 6.74
N ALA A 69 -8.20 2.93 7.81
CA ALA A 69 -7.14 3.52 8.63
C ALA A 69 -6.27 2.44 9.29
N ALA A 70 -6.90 1.37 9.76
CA ALA A 70 -6.16 0.27 10.39
C ALA A 70 -5.27 -0.44 9.38
N ILE A 71 -5.74 -0.64 8.16
CA ILE A 71 -4.93 -1.24 7.11
C ILE A 71 -3.67 -0.40 6.89
N GLN A 72 -3.83 0.92 6.75
CA GLN A 72 -2.69 1.80 6.53
C GLN A 72 -1.67 1.71 7.66
N VAL A 73 -2.12 1.79 8.90
CA VAL A 73 -1.22 1.73 10.06
C VAL A 73 -0.50 0.39 10.12
N LYS A 74 -1.23 -0.71 9.89
CA LYS A 74 -0.64 -2.04 9.94
C LYS A 74 0.36 -2.26 8.83
N LEU A 75 0.07 -1.77 7.64
CA LEU A 75 1.00 -1.89 6.52
C LEU A 75 2.25 -1.07 6.78
N GLU A 76 2.13 0.12 7.35
CA GLU A 76 3.30 0.92 7.68
C GLU A 76 4.18 0.22 8.70
N ARG A 77 3.59 -0.40 9.70
CA ARG A 77 4.35 -1.16 10.70
C ARG A 77 5.03 -2.38 10.09
N LEU A 78 4.30 -3.08 9.23
CA LEU A 78 4.82 -4.28 8.60
C LEU A 78 5.97 -3.97 7.65
N LEU A 79 5.83 -2.91 6.87
CA LEU A 79 6.74 -2.63 5.75
C LEU A 79 7.86 -1.66 6.12
N GLY A 80 7.67 -0.85 7.14
CA GLY A 80 8.68 0.14 7.52
C GLY A 80 8.78 1.30 6.56
N VAL A 81 7.74 1.55 5.75
CA VAL A 81 7.68 2.67 4.81
C VAL A 81 6.34 3.37 4.95
N SER A 82 6.25 4.61 4.50
CA SER A 82 4.98 5.32 4.46
C SER A 82 4.05 4.66 3.45
N VAL A 83 2.79 4.48 3.84
CA VAL A 83 1.79 3.84 2.98
C VAL A 83 0.55 4.72 2.93
N ASP A 84 0.05 4.95 1.72
CA ASP A 84 -1.25 5.57 1.49
C ASP A 84 -2.22 4.50 1.04
N VAL A 85 -3.31 4.33 1.78
CA VAL A 85 -4.34 3.36 1.44
C VAL A 85 -5.61 4.12 1.08
N LEU A 86 -6.07 3.92 -0.14
CA LEU A 86 -7.23 4.63 -0.68
C LEU A 86 -8.23 3.65 -1.25
N THR A 87 -9.50 4.04 -1.20
CA THR A 87 -10.55 3.35 -1.95
C THR A 87 -10.73 4.07 -3.28
N PRO A 88 -11.39 3.46 -4.27
CA PRO A 88 -11.62 4.13 -5.55
C PRO A 88 -12.31 5.49 -5.39
N LYS A 89 -13.27 5.59 -4.50
CA LYS A 89 -13.99 6.85 -4.29
C LYS A 89 -13.13 7.93 -3.65
N ALA A 90 -12.08 7.55 -2.94
CA ALA A 90 -11.17 8.50 -2.30
C ALA A 90 -10.14 9.05 -3.29
N LEU A 91 -9.97 8.43 -4.45
CA LEU A 91 -9.09 8.96 -5.47
C LEU A 91 -9.66 10.25 -6.03
N PRO A 92 -8.82 11.25 -6.33
CA PRO A 92 -9.31 12.46 -6.98
C PRO A 92 -10.05 12.10 -8.27
N GLU A 93 -11.22 12.67 -8.46
CA GLU A 93 -12.06 12.35 -9.60
C GLU A 93 -11.33 12.52 -10.93
N LYS A 94 -10.52 13.55 -11.00
CA LYS A 94 -9.75 13.88 -12.19
C LYS A 94 -8.83 12.74 -12.64
N PHE A 95 -8.28 11.97 -11.68
CA PHE A 95 -7.29 10.95 -11.97
C PHE A 95 -7.81 9.53 -11.76
N ARG A 96 -9.04 9.39 -11.26
CA ARG A 96 -9.55 8.09 -10.82
C ARG A 96 -9.48 7.03 -11.91
N ASN A 97 -9.98 7.34 -13.08
CA ASN A 97 -10.04 6.34 -14.16
C ASN A 97 -8.64 5.93 -14.61
N ILE A 98 -7.72 6.88 -14.67
CA ILE A 98 -6.35 6.58 -15.07
C ILE A 98 -5.69 5.68 -14.03
N VAL A 99 -5.82 6.03 -12.75
CA VAL A 99 -5.22 5.26 -11.67
C VAL A 99 -5.76 3.83 -11.66
N LEU A 100 -7.09 3.69 -11.74
CA LEU A 100 -7.70 2.36 -11.69
C LEU A 100 -7.35 1.52 -12.91
N ALA A 101 -7.16 2.15 -14.07
CA ALA A 101 -6.77 1.43 -15.26
C ALA A 101 -5.33 0.94 -15.20
N GLU A 102 -4.45 1.68 -14.55
CA GLU A 102 -3.02 1.34 -14.48
C GLU A 102 -2.65 0.46 -13.29
N ALA A 103 -3.41 0.54 -12.20
CA ALA A 103 -3.07 -0.13 -10.96
C ALA A 103 -2.89 -1.64 -11.15
N MET A 104 -1.88 -2.19 -10.51
CA MET A 104 -1.52 -3.60 -10.66
C MET A 104 -1.77 -4.35 -9.35
N PRO A 105 -2.29 -5.59 -9.42
CA PRO A 105 -2.52 -6.39 -8.20
C PRO A 105 -1.24 -6.57 -7.39
N VAL A 106 -1.44 -6.56 -6.08
CA VAL A 106 -0.34 -6.84 -5.14
C VAL A 106 -0.10 -8.35 -4.96
#